data_120a3ed754f3bc6b80e8dca6d1c4cc9e
#
_entry.id   120a3ed754f3bc6b80e8dca6d1c4cc9e
#
_cell.length_a   1.000
_cell.length_b   1.000
_cell.length_c   1.000
_cell.angle_alpha   90.00
_cell.angle_beta   90.00
_cell.angle_gamma   90.00
#
_symmetry.space_group_name_H-M   'P 1'
#
loop_
_entity.id
_entity.type
_entity.pdbx_description
1 polymer ?
#
loop_
_entity_poly.entity_id
_entity_poly.type
_entity_poly.pdbx_seq_one_letter_code
_entity_poly.pdbx_strand_id
1 'polypeptide(L)'
;MEMGEHWAYRVRPKDLGSAVHQVEIVRVGGPGRTGGVHVRFLDGDAAGLQEWVNPTCLVVPWAESDEFHADDAAELALAEASRHVRGSTEFEAARLILGFVRPKSKLRLRRGVQDAGILDMGRLDETAPLVGMDPAKLRDDPAVHENRDGHCLAGWPVTERLARHLAERLADTILPEVDRKQQSLEQERAQGSWYSSYSRRDDRKLDAEATVLRTVRAWCGEDKSERYDELVALRAEVIRLGKLVERAVTTLRDRGHGFIASTIERELGVHISSLDPDVRR
;
A
#
# COMPACT_ATOMS: atom_id res chain seq x y z
N MET A 1 -7.49 13.62 33.97
CA MET A 1 -8.44 14.67 33.59
C MET A 1 -9.24 15.06 34.84
N GLU A 2 -9.04 16.27 35.32
CA GLU A 2 -9.70 16.81 36.51
C GLU A 2 -10.43 18.11 36.15
N MET A 3 -11.38 18.51 37.00
CA MET A 3 -12.09 19.80 36.81
C MET A 3 -11.13 20.98 36.95
N GLY A 4 -11.24 21.95 36.05
CA GLY A 4 -10.37 23.12 35.96
C GLY A 4 -9.09 22.92 35.16
N GLU A 5 -8.78 21.67 34.71
CA GLU A 5 -7.67 21.45 33.81
C GLU A 5 -7.94 22.02 32.41
N HIS A 6 -6.89 22.54 31.78
CA HIS A 6 -6.93 23.01 30.41
C HIS A 6 -6.37 21.95 29.45
N TRP A 7 -7.12 21.70 28.40
CA TRP A 7 -6.78 20.70 27.39
C TRP A 7 -6.86 21.27 25.98
N ALA A 8 -6.08 20.68 25.08
CA ALA A 8 -6.18 20.89 23.66
C ALA A 8 -7.30 19.99 23.09
N TYR A 9 -8.31 20.60 22.50
CA TYR A 9 -9.45 19.92 21.90
C TYR A 9 -9.35 19.95 20.38
N ARG A 10 -9.56 18.79 19.75
CA ARG A 10 -9.65 18.63 18.32
C ARG A 10 -10.87 17.78 17.95
N VAL A 11 -11.76 18.30 17.10
CA VAL A 11 -13.01 17.62 16.70
C VAL A 11 -12.74 16.23 16.10
N ARG A 12 -11.69 16.15 15.29
CA ARG A 12 -11.23 14.90 14.67
C ARG A 12 -9.79 14.64 15.08
N PRO A 13 -9.53 13.88 16.13
CA PRO A 13 -8.19 13.71 16.72
C PRO A 13 -7.10 13.24 15.74
N LYS A 14 -7.52 12.52 14.65
CA LYS A 14 -6.62 11.96 13.65
C LYS A 14 -6.49 12.82 12.38
N ASP A 15 -7.12 13.98 12.34
CA ASP A 15 -7.10 14.85 11.17
C ASP A 15 -5.98 15.87 11.32
N LEU A 16 -4.82 15.54 10.72
CA LEU A 16 -3.61 16.37 10.79
C LEU A 16 -3.91 17.77 10.25
N GLY A 17 -3.40 18.78 10.95
CA GLY A 17 -3.58 20.19 10.57
C GLY A 17 -4.99 20.75 10.82
N SER A 18 -5.94 19.98 11.40
CA SER A 18 -7.22 20.53 11.81
C SER A 18 -7.06 21.43 13.06
N ALA A 19 -7.93 22.44 13.19
CA ALA A 19 -7.87 23.40 14.29
C ALA A 19 -7.91 22.71 15.66
N VAL A 20 -7.08 23.22 16.56
CA VAL A 20 -7.03 22.82 17.96
C VAL A 20 -7.49 24.00 18.80
N HIS A 21 -8.38 23.75 19.73
CA HIS A 21 -8.96 24.76 20.61
C HIS A 21 -8.56 24.53 22.06
N GLN A 22 -8.32 25.61 22.79
CA GLN A 22 -8.14 25.52 24.24
C GLN A 22 -9.49 25.35 24.92
N VAL A 23 -9.61 24.32 25.75
CA VAL A 23 -10.81 24.08 26.54
C VAL A 23 -10.47 23.87 28.03
N GLU A 24 -11.39 24.25 28.90
CA GLU A 24 -11.33 23.96 30.34
C GLU A 24 -12.31 22.83 30.66
N ILE A 25 -11.88 21.85 31.43
CA ILE A 25 -12.75 20.77 31.92
C ILE A 25 -13.67 21.31 33.01
N VAL A 26 -14.96 21.39 32.71
CA VAL A 26 -15.98 21.83 33.65
C VAL A 26 -16.51 20.64 34.46
N ARG A 27 -16.64 19.47 33.85
CA ARG A 27 -17.17 18.27 34.51
C ARG A 27 -16.73 17.00 33.79
N VAL A 28 -16.34 15.98 34.54
CA VAL A 28 -16.00 14.65 34.03
C VAL A 28 -17.11 13.67 34.36
N GLY A 29 -17.73 13.08 33.34
CA GLY A 29 -18.77 12.06 33.50
C GLY A 29 -19.98 12.51 34.31
N GLY A 30 -21.08 11.78 34.23
CA GLY A 30 -22.28 12.01 35.05
C GLY A 30 -23.19 10.80 34.98
N PRO A 31 -24.12 10.64 35.94
CA PRO A 31 -25.12 9.58 35.90
C PRO A 31 -25.91 9.64 34.59
N GLY A 32 -25.83 8.58 33.80
CA GLY A 32 -26.50 8.45 32.48
C GLY A 32 -25.70 8.84 31.25
N ARG A 33 -24.46 9.36 31.39
CA ARG A 33 -23.52 9.63 30.25
C ARG A 33 -22.16 9.04 30.58
N THR A 34 -22.05 7.73 30.44
CA THR A 34 -20.75 7.05 30.53
C THR A 34 -19.84 7.52 29.38
N GLY A 35 -18.73 8.16 29.71
CA GLY A 35 -17.64 8.47 28.81
C GLY A 35 -17.59 9.86 28.17
N GLY A 36 -18.43 10.84 28.60
CA GLY A 36 -18.34 12.23 28.14
C GLY A 36 -17.58 13.14 29.11
N VAL A 37 -16.95 14.19 28.56
CA VAL A 37 -16.36 15.30 29.33
C VAL A 37 -17.08 16.59 28.94
N HIS A 38 -17.54 17.36 29.93
CA HIS A 38 -18.14 18.68 29.72
C HIS A 38 -17.03 19.71 29.74
N VAL A 39 -16.88 20.44 28.67
CA VAL A 39 -15.81 21.42 28.50
C VAL A 39 -16.37 22.81 28.24
N ARG A 40 -15.57 23.84 28.54
CA ARG A 40 -15.79 25.23 28.16
C ARG A 40 -14.69 25.66 27.24
N PHE A 41 -15.02 26.14 26.04
CA PHE A 41 -14.08 26.70 25.09
C PHE A 41 -13.53 28.04 25.60
N LEU A 42 -12.22 28.21 25.50
CA LEU A 42 -11.54 29.42 25.99
C LEU A 42 -11.07 30.32 24.85
N ASP A 43 -11.00 29.82 23.63
CA ASP A 43 -10.50 30.53 22.45
C ASP A 43 -11.44 30.46 21.24
N GLY A 44 -11.10 31.22 20.21
CA GLY A 44 -11.79 31.24 18.91
C GLY A 44 -13.23 31.73 18.98
N ASP A 45 -13.99 31.44 17.93
CA ASP A 45 -15.41 31.84 17.82
C ASP A 45 -16.33 31.12 18.82
N ALA A 46 -15.84 30.04 19.41
CA ALA A 46 -16.56 29.23 20.39
C ALA A 46 -16.28 29.65 21.84
N ALA A 47 -15.50 30.70 22.09
CA ALA A 47 -15.12 31.14 23.42
C ALA A 47 -16.36 31.36 24.34
N GLY A 48 -16.35 30.69 25.49
CA GLY A 48 -17.46 30.70 26.46
C GLY A 48 -18.54 29.64 26.22
N LEU A 49 -18.57 29.00 25.05
CA LEU A 49 -19.49 27.88 24.79
C LEU A 49 -19.13 26.69 25.68
N GLN A 50 -20.16 25.98 26.14
CA GLN A 50 -20.00 24.76 26.93
C GLN A 50 -20.64 23.58 26.18
N GLU A 51 -19.92 22.49 26.06
CA GLU A 51 -20.37 21.31 25.32
C GLU A 51 -19.89 20.00 25.95
N TRP A 52 -20.67 18.93 25.76
CA TRP A 52 -20.22 17.58 26.06
C TRP A 52 -19.44 17.02 24.88
N VAL A 53 -18.17 16.69 25.12
CA VAL A 53 -17.27 16.15 24.09
C VAL A 53 -16.85 14.73 24.41
N ASN A 54 -16.42 14.01 23.38
CA ASN A 54 -15.79 12.70 23.55
C ASN A 54 -14.40 12.92 24.18
N PRO A 55 -14.01 12.18 25.24
CA PRO A 55 -12.66 12.27 25.82
C PRO A 55 -11.54 12.07 24.80
N THR A 56 -11.76 11.29 23.74
CA THR A 56 -10.77 11.09 22.67
C THR A 56 -10.48 12.35 21.85
N CYS A 57 -11.33 13.38 21.94
CA CYS A 57 -11.12 14.67 21.30
C CYS A 57 -10.23 15.61 22.12
N LEU A 58 -9.98 15.28 23.39
CA LEU A 58 -9.02 15.94 24.26
C LEU A 58 -7.65 15.29 24.01
N VAL A 59 -6.85 15.90 23.13
CA VAL A 59 -5.65 15.25 22.57
C VAL A 59 -4.46 15.32 23.53
N VAL A 60 -4.26 16.47 24.17
CA VAL A 60 -3.15 16.68 25.12
C VAL A 60 -3.51 17.73 26.16
N PRO A 61 -2.85 17.75 27.34
CA PRO A 61 -2.91 18.90 28.24
C PRO A 61 -2.48 20.17 27.51
N TRP A 62 -3.12 21.30 27.80
CA TRP A 62 -2.81 22.56 27.09
C TRP A 62 -1.34 22.98 27.22
N ALA A 63 -0.70 22.67 28.34
CA ALA A 63 0.72 22.95 28.56
C ALA A 63 1.64 22.24 27.55
N GLU A 64 1.16 21.18 26.90
CA GLU A 64 1.90 20.39 25.88
C GLU A 64 1.45 20.71 24.44
N SER A 65 0.58 21.72 24.28
CA SER A 65 0.00 22.04 22.97
C SER A 65 1.04 22.45 21.93
N ASP A 66 2.10 23.15 22.32
CA ASP A 66 3.16 23.60 21.40
C ASP A 66 3.94 22.40 20.83
N GLU A 67 4.29 21.41 21.67
CA GLU A 67 4.93 20.18 21.21
C GLU A 67 4.01 19.37 20.30
N PHE A 68 2.73 19.28 20.67
CA PHE A 68 1.73 18.63 19.86
C PHE A 68 1.59 19.28 18.47
N HIS A 69 1.60 20.61 18.40
CA HIS A 69 1.56 21.33 17.12
C HIS A 69 2.82 21.09 16.30
N ALA A 70 4.00 21.04 16.94
CA ALA A 70 5.25 20.74 16.27
C ALA A 70 5.25 19.33 15.67
N ASP A 71 4.80 18.32 16.42
CA ASP A 71 4.63 16.94 15.96
C ASP A 71 3.67 16.86 14.77
N ASP A 72 2.51 17.50 14.89
CA ASP A 72 1.47 17.54 13.85
C ASP A 72 2.00 18.18 12.55
N ALA A 73 2.75 19.27 12.67
CA ALA A 73 3.37 19.94 11.54
C ALA A 73 4.44 19.06 10.86
N ALA A 74 5.26 18.36 11.65
CA ALA A 74 6.26 17.42 11.14
C ALA A 74 5.62 16.22 10.42
N GLU A 75 4.59 15.62 11.01
CA GLU A 75 3.82 14.55 10.36
C GLU A 75 3.18 15.01 9.04
N LEU A 76 2.62 16.23 9.02
CA LEU A 76 2.03 16.82 7.82
C LEU A 76 3.09 17.04 6.73
N ALA A 77 4.28 17.51 7.10
CA ALA A 77 5.40 17.71 6.18
C ALA A 77 5.85 16.38 5.56
N LEU A 78 5.96 15.29 6.36
CA LEU A 78 6.26 13.95 5.87
C LEU A 78 5.17 13.45 4.90
N ALA A 79 3.90 13.68 5.23
CA ALA A 79 2.77 13.29 4.40
C ALA A 79 2.78 14.01 3.06
N GLU A 80 3.04 15.31 3.06
CA GLU A 80 3.12 16.12 1.84
C GLU A 80 4.29 15.71 0.96
N ALA A 81 5.49 15.52 1.55
CA ALA A 81 6.67 15.04 0.83
C ALA A 81 6.47 13.65 0.21
N SER A 82 5.63 12.81 0.82
CA SER A 82 5.36 11.44 0.36
C SER A 82 4.13 11.32 -0.56
N ARG A 83 3.38 12.41 -0.79
CA ARG A 83 2.11 12.39 -1.54
C ARG A 83 2.25 11.87 -2.97
N HIS A 84 3.37 12.16 -3.63
CA HIS A 84 3.63 11.81 -5.04
C HIS A 84 3.79 10.31 -5.28
N VAL A 85 4.12 9.52 -4.24
CA VAL A 85 4.36 8.07 -4.40
C VAL A 85 3.10 7.23 -4.30
N ARG A 86 2.00 7.84 -3.93
CA ARG A 86 0.74 7.12 -3.76
C ARG A 86 0.29 6.46 -5.06
N GLY A 87 0.09 5.16 -5.01
CA GLY A 87 -0.33 4.35 -6.16
C GLY A 87 0.78 4.08 -7.17
N SER A 88 2.03 4.47 -6.87
CA SER A 88 3.18 4.04 -7.66
C SER A 88 3.44 2.54 -7.48
N THR A 89 4.11 1.94 -8.44
CA THR A 89 4.52 0.53 -8.38
C THR A 89 5.45 0.28 -7.19
N GLU A 90 6.34 1.20 -6.92
CA GLU A 90 7.31 1.14 -5.82
C GLU A 90 6.61 1.17 -4.45
N PHE A 91 5.58 2.03 -4.31
CA PHE A 91 4.77 2.07 -3.09
C PHE A 91 4.05 0.74 -2.83
N GLU A 92 3.44 0.17 -3.86
CA GLU A 92 2.76 -1.12 -3.74
C GLU A 92 3.75 -2.27 -3.49
N ALA A 93 4.95 -2.22 -4.08
CA ALA A 93 6.03 -3.17 -3.81
C ALA A 93 6.51 -3.09 -2.36
N ALA A 94 6.78 -1.87 -1.85
CA ALA A 94 7.14 -1.67 -0.45
C ALA A 94 6.04 -2.16 0.50
N ARG A 95 4.78 -1.87 0.20
CA ARG A 95 3.63 -2.35 0.97
C ARG A 95 3.56 -3.88 1.02
N LEU A 96 3.85 -4.53 -0.09
CA LEU A 96 3.85 -5.99 -0.19
C LEU A 96 4.99 -6.59 0.64
N ILE A 97 6.22 -6.08 0.52
CA ILE A 97 7.40 -6.52 1.27
C ILE A 97 7.18 -6.35 2.78
N LEU A 98 6.76 -5.16 3.21
CA LEU A 98 6.46 -4.90 4.61
C LEU A 98 5.32 -5.78 5.15
N GLY A 99 4.38 -6.17 4.27
CA GLY A 99 3.32 -7.12 4.58
C GLY A 99 3.84 -8.54 4.88
N PHE A 100 4.86 -9.00 4.16
CA PHE A 100 5.49 -10.31 4.37
C PHE A 100 6.32 -10.37 5.67
N VAL A 101 6.88 -9.25 6.08
CA VAL A 101 7.68 -9.16 7.32
C VAL A 101 6.82 -9.17 8.59
N ARG A 102 5.50 -8.93 8.47
CA ARG A 102 4.53 -9.09 9.57
C ARG A 102 4.43 -10.59 9.94
N PRO A 103 4.36 -10.98 11.23
CA PRO A 103 4.11 -10.18 12.43
C PRO A 103 5.38 -9.89 13.25
N LYS A 104 6.58 -10.10 12.73
CA LYS A 104 7.84 -10.01 13.46
C LYS A 104 8.30 -8.56 13.71
N SER A 105 7.75 -7.60 12.96
CA SER A 105 8.08 -6.18 13.13
C SER A 105 6.82 -5.37 13.41
N LYS A 106 6.94 -4.32 14.23
CA LYS A 106 5.88 -3.33 14.46
C LYS A 106 5.73 -2.34 13.30
N LEU A 107 6.49 -2.53 12.22
CA LEU A 107 6.49 -1.69 11.02
C LEU A 107 5.13 -1.70 10.32
N ARG A 108 4.55 -0.54 10.09
CA ARG A 108 3.26 -0.39 9.43
C ARG A 108 3.26 0.79 8.47
N LEU A 109 2.98 0.54 7.20
CA LEU A 109 2.58 1.64 6.31
C LEU A 109 1.22 2.20 6.73
N ARG A 110 1.17 3.51 6.95
CA ARG A 110 -0.09 4.20 7.23
C ARG A 110 -1.01 4.12 6.01
N ARG A 111 -2.34 4.02 6.26
CA ARG A 111 -3.33 3.74 5.20
C ARG A 111 -4.15 4.95 4.77
N GLY A 112 -4.00 6.07 5.42
CA GLY A 112 -4.78 7.27 5.13
C GLY A 112 -4.47 7.87 3.75
N VAL A 113 -5.38 8.69 3.24
CA VAL A 113 -5.13 9.45 2.00
C VAL A 113 -3.98 10.45 2.20
N GLN A 114 -3.87 10.99 3.40
CA GLN A 114 -2.84 11.94 3.80
C GLN A 114 -1.53 11.24 4.20
N ASP A 115 -1.60 9.98 4.60
CA ASP A 115 -0.48 9.21 5.15
C ASP A 115 0.22 8.32 4.11
N ALA A 116 -0.06 8.48 2.82
CA ALA A 116 0.54 7.63 1.79
C ALA A 116 2.07 7.76 1.80
N GLY A 117 2.74 6.62 1.87
CA GLY A 117 4.20 6.56 1.90
C GLY A 117 4.85 6.83 3.26
N ILE A 118 4.06 7.05 4.33
CA ILE A 118 4.57 7.15 5.69
C ILE A 118 4.63 5.77 6.32
N LEU A 119 5.78 5.45 6.88
CA LEU A 119 6.03 4.24 7.64
C LEU A 119 5.98 4.56 9.14
N ASP A 120 5.09 3.92 9.87
CA ASP A 120 5.12 3.88 11.32
C ASP A 120 6.10 2.80 11.75
N MET A 121 7.20 3.20 12.35
CA MET A 121 8.28 2.33 12.84
C MET A 121 8.09 1.94 14.32
N GLY A 122 7.07 2.47 14.98
CA GLY A 122 6.93 2.32 16.42
C GLY A 122 8.10 2.95 17.16
N ARG A 123 8.58 2.30 18.23
CA ARG A 123 9.78 2.77 18.93
C ARG A 123 11.04 2.37 18.16
N LEU A 124 11.82 3.36 17.77
CA LEU A 124 12.97 3.19 16.89
C LEU A 124 14.01 2.22 17.45
N ASP A 125 14.29 2.31 18.75
CA ASP A 125 15.26 1.45 19.41
C ASP A 125 14.87 -0.04 19.40
N GLU A 126 13.55 -0.34 19.36
CA GLU A 126 13.04 -1.70 19.26
C GLU A 126 13.03 -2.20 17.81
N THR A 127 12.81 -1.32 16.86
CA THR A 127 12.48 -1.68 15.45
C THR A 127 13.71 -1.65 14.54
N ALA A 128 14.59 -0.66 14.69
CA ALA A 128 15.76 -0.51 13.84
C ALA A 128 16.70 -1.72 13.89
N PRO A 129 17.00 -2.33 15.07
CA PRO A 129 17.81 -3.56 15.13
C PRO A 129 17.15 -4.75 14.40
N LEU A 130 15.82 -4.87 14.44
CA LEU A 130 15.11 -5.97 13.76
C LEU A 130 15.28 -5.91 12.24
N VAL A 131 15.42 -4.71 11.69
CA VAL A 131 15.66 -4.48 10.27
C VAL A 131 17.13 -4.30 9.92
N GLY A 132 18.03 -4.40 10.93
CA GLY A 132 19.49 -4.29 10.73
C GLY A 132 19.95 -2.88 10.42
N MET A 133 19.23 -1.87 10.90
CA MET A 133 19.59 -0.45 10.75
C MET A 133 20.05 0.13 12.08
N ASP A 134 20.90 1.15 12.00
CA ASP A 134 21.39 1.89 13.16
C ASP A 134 20.35 2.95 13.58
N PRO A 135 19.79 2.87 14.81
CA PRO A 135 18.80 3.84 15.29
C PRO A 135 19.31 5.29 15.26
N ALA A 136 20.58 5.53 15.59
CA ALA A 136 21.14 6.88 15.60
C ALA A 136 21.12 7.50 14.19
N LYS A 137 21.55 6.73 13.19
CA LYS A 137 21.51 7.20 11.79
C LYS A 137 20.12 7.46 11.26
N LEU A 138 19.12 6.72 11.78
CA LEU A 138 17.73 6.95 11.39
C LEU A 138 17.18 8.21 12.03
N ARG A 139 17.52 8.52 13.30
CA ARG A 139 17.12 9.78 13.97
C ARG A 139 17.68 11.01 13.27
N ASP A 140 18.88 10.92 12.73
CA ASP A 140 19.52 12.01 12.01
C ASP A 140 19.00 12.21 10.58
N ASP A 141 18.15 11.30 10.08
CA ASP A 141 17.61 11.40 8.72
C ASP A 141 16.47 12.44 8.67
N PRO A 142 16.56 13.46 7.80
CA PRO A 142 15.54 14.52 7.72
C PRO A 142 14.14 14.03 7.31
N ALA A 143 14.05 12.82 6.76
CA ALA A 143 12.78 12.19 6.44
C ALA A 143 12.25 11.30 7.57
N VAL A 144 12.78 11.45 8.79
CA VAL A 144 12.36 10.73 10.00
C VAL A 144 11.94 11.73 11.06
N HIS A 145 10.83 11.48 11.71
CA HIS A 145 10.34 12.25 12.86
C HIS A 145 10.04 11.31 14.01
N GLU A 146 10.65 11.54 15.16
CA GLU A 146 10.31 10.88 16.43
C GLU A 146 9.45 11.85 17.24
N ASN A 147 8.19 11.48 17.47
CA ASN A 147 7.27 12.32 18.23
C ASN A 147 7.56 12.24 19.74
N ARG A 148 6.92 13.09 20.52
CA ARG A 148 7.03 13.19 21.99
C ARG A 148 6.78 11.85 22.71
N ASP A 149 6.00 10.93 22.15
CA ASP A 149 5.71 9.62 22.74
C ASP A 149 6.80 8.58 22.41
N GLY A 150 7.86 8.99 21.70
CA GLY A 150 8.95 8.13 21.21
C GLY A 150 8.51 7.24 20.04
N HIS A 151 7.40 7.57 19.37
CA HIS A 151 7.00 6.94 18.11
C HIS A 151 7.71 7.59 16.94
N CYS A 152 8.30 6.75 16.12
CA CYS A 152 9.07 7.18 14.96
C CYS A 152 8.25 6.99 13.68
N LEU A 153 8.16 8.06 12.90
CA LEU A 153 7.56 8.08 11.57
C LEU A 153 8.62 8.35 10.53
N ALA A 154 8.60 7.61 9.42
CA ALA A 154 9.52 7.79 8.32
C ALA A 154 8.76 8.12 7.04
N GLY A 155 9.23 9.14 6.32
CA GLY A 155 8.75 9.50 4.99
C GLY A 155 9.23 8.53 3.91
N TRP A 156 8.76 8.75 2.68
CA TRP A 156 8.98 7.82 1.57
C TRP A 156 10.45 7.45 1.31
N PRO A 157 11.43 8.35 1.28
CA PRO A 157 12.82 7.97 0.98
C PRO A 157 13.37 6.90 1.93
N VAL A 158 13.02 7.00 3.21
CA VAL A 158 13.42 6.01 4.24
C VAL A 158 12.59 4.74 4.10
N THR A 159 11.28 4.87 3.87
CA THR A 159 10.37 3.74 3.67
C THR A 159 10.81 2.87 2.49
N GLU A 160 11.15 3.46 1.36
CA GLU A 160 11.62 2.75 0.18
C GLU A 160 12.96 2.07 0.44
N ARG A 161 13.93 2.79 1.00
CA ARG A 161 15.26 2.25 1.36
C ARG A 161 15.13 1.05 2.30
N LEU A 162 14.26 1.16 3.30
CA LEU A 162 14.00 0.07 4.24
C LEU A 162 13.34 -1.13 3.56
N ALA A 163 12.35 -0.92 2.71
CA ALA A 163 11.68 -1.99 1.99
C ALA A 163 12.67 -2.73 1.06
N ARG A 164 13.54 -2.02 0.35
CA ARG A 164 14.60 -2.60 -0.48
C ARG A 164 15.57 -3.42 0.35
N HIS A 165 16.07 -2.86 1.46
CA HIS A 165 16.96 -3.58 2.37
C HIS A 165 16.33 -4.87 2.92
N LEU A 166 15.04 -4.82 3.30
CA LEU A 166 14.31 -6.02 3.73
C LEU A 166 14.13 -7.03 2.61
N ALA A 167 13.86 -6.58 1.38
CA ALA A 167 13.74 -7.44 0.22
C ALA A 167 15.02 -8.22 -0.05
N GLU A 168 16.17 -7.53 -0.06
CA GLU A 168 17.48 -8.16 -0.23
C GLU A 168 17.78 -9.17 0.89
N ARG A 169 17.57 -8.76 2.14
CA ARG A 169 17.92 -9.56 3.31
C ARG A 169 17.03 -10.78 3.51
N LEU A 170 15.77 -10.71 3.10
CA LEU A 170 14.74 -11.73 3.30
C LEU A 170 14.28 -12.36 1.97
N ALA A 171 15.10 -12.28 0.93
CA ALA A 171 14.78 -12.77 -0.40
C ALA A 171 14.26 -14.22 -0.37
N ASP A 172 14.93 -15.11 0.35
CA ASP A 172 14.53 -16.51 0.49
C ASP A 172 13.14 -16.72 1.09
N THR A 173 12.67 -15.75 1.89
CA THR A 173 11.33 -15.79 2.49
C THR A 173 10.29 -15.12 1.60
N ILE A 174 10.65 -14.03 0.91
CA ILE A 174 9.75 -13.21 0.11
C ILE A 174 9.47 -13.85 -1.24
N LEU A 175 10.49 -14.40 -1.90
CA LEU A 175 10.35 -14.95 -3.26
C LEU A 175 9.32 -16.08 -3.37
N PRO A 176 9.24 -17.06 -2.46
CA PRO A 176 8.19 -18.07 -2.50
C PRO A 176 6.77 -17.51 -2.37
N GLU A 177 6.60 -16.40 -1.62
CA GLU A 177 5.30 -15.72 -1.50
C GLU A 177 4.94 -14.97 -2.80
N VAL A 178 5.93 -14.35 -3.43
CA VAL A 178 5.79 -13.70 -4.74
C VAL A 178 5.41 -14.73 -5.80
N ASP A 179 6.05 -15.90 -5.80
CA ASP A 179 5.74 -17.00 -6.73
C ASP A 179 4.29 -17.48 -6.57
N ARG A 180 3.84 -17.69 -5.33
CA ARG A 180 2.44 -18.07 -5.05
C ARG A 180 1.45 -17.01 -5.55
N LYS A 181 1.73 -15.74 -5.34
CA LYS A 181 0.87 -14.65 -5.84
C LYS A 181 0.86 -14.58 -7.35
N GLN A 182 2.00 -14.77 -7.99
CA GLN A 182 2.09 -14.79 -9.44
C GLN A 182 1.29 -15.95 -10.05
N GLN A 183 1.40 -17.15 -9.49
CA GLN A 183 0.59 -18.30 -9.90
C GLN A 183 -0.91 -18.02 -9.75
N SER A 184 -1.31 -17.38 -8.64
CA SER A 184 -2.71 -16.98 -8.43
C SER A 184 -3.20 -16.00 -9.49
N LEU A 185 -2.39 -15.02 -9.88
CA LEU A 185 -2.71 -14.05 -10.94
C LEU A 185 -2.84 -14.73 -12.31
N GLU A 186 -1.96 -15.69 -12.60
CA GLU A 186 -2.00 -16.46 -13.85
C GLU A 186 -3.27 -17.33 -13.93
N GLN A 187 -3.66 -17.94 -12.80
CA GLN A 187 -4.92 -18.70 -12.72
C GLN A 187 -6.14 -17.78 -12.88
N GLU A 188 -6.15 -16.61 -12.26
CA GLU A 188 -7.23 -15.64 -12.39
C GLU A 188 -7.36 -15.14 -13.84
N ARG A 189 -6.24 -14.85 -14.52
CA ARG A 189 -6.23 -14.54 -15.96
C ARG A 189 -6.81 -15.66 -16.80
N ALA A 190 -6.40 -16.90 -16.53
CA ALA A 190 -6.90 -18.07 -17.26
C ALA A 190 -8.41 -18.26 -17.04
N GLN A 191 -8.92 -18.06 -15.83
CA GLN A 191 -10.35 -18.16 -15.52
C GLN A 191 -11.15 -16.99 -16.09
N GLY A 192 -10.64 -15.76 -16.00
CA GLY A 192 -11.29 -14.55 -16.50
C GLY A 192 -11.56 -14.59 -18.00
N SER A 193 -10.71 -15.26 -18.79
CA SER A 193 -10.90 -15.42 -20.23
C SER A 193 -12.13 -16.26 -20.61
N TRP A 194 -12.72 -17.02 -19.67
CA TRP A 194 -13.92 -17.85 -19.91
C TRP A 194 -15.24 -17.10 -19.64
N TYR A 195 -15.19 -15.95 -18.95
CA TYR A 195 -16.39 -15.17 -18.64
C TYR A 195 -16.47 -13.93 -19.51
N SER A 196 -17.53 -13.84 -20.31
CA SER A 196 -17.81 -12.70 -21.22
C SER A 196 -18.00 -11.35 -20.51
N SER A 197 -18.09 -11.35 -19.18
CA SER A 197 -18.19 -10.15 -18.33
C SER A 197 -16.83 -9.62 -17.85
N TYR A 198 -15.72 -10.27 -18.19
CA TYR A 198 -14.37 -9.82 -17.84
C TYR A 198 -14.07 -8.49 -18.52
N SER A 199 -13.81 -7.46 -17.74
CA SER A 199 -13.67 -6.11 -18.26
C SER A 199 -12.18 -5.75 -18.49
N ARG A 200 -11.92 -4.84 -19.46
CA ARG A 200 -10.56 -4.25 -19.66
C ARG A 200 -10.00 -3.61 -18.38
N ARG A 201 -10.85 -3.32 -17.39
CA ARG A 201 -10.46 -2.80 -16.10
C ARG A 201 -9.78 -3.87 -15.25
N ASP A 202 -10.25 -5.10 -15.35
CA ASP A 202 -9.71 -6.24 -14.60
C ASP A 202 -8.34 -6.63 -15.16
N ASP A 203 -8.17 -6.62 -16.50
CA ASP A 203 -6.86 -6.85 -17.13
C ASP A 203 -5.81 -5.83 -16.69
N ARG A 204 -6.16 -4.54 -16.68
CA ARG A 204 -5.25 -3.48 -16.22
C ARG A 204 -4.83 -3.66 -14.76
N LYS A 205 -5.76 -4.11 -13.92
CA LYS A 205 -5.47 -4.40 -12.51
C LYS A 205 -4.47 -5.55 -12.38
N LEU A 206 -4.70 -6.64 -13.11
CA LEU A 206 -3.79 -7.80 -13.11
C LEU A 206 -2.40 -7.44 -13.66
N ASP A 207 -2.32 -6.58 -14.69
CA ASP A 207 -1.05 -6.09 -15.22
C ASP A 207 -0.30 -5.21 -14.22
N ALA A 208 -1.02 -4.35 -13.50
CA ALA A 208 -0.43 -3.54 -12.44
C ALA A 208 0.11 -4.42 -11.30
N GLU A 209 -0.64 -5.42 -10.85
CA GLU A 209 -0.20 -6.37 -9.83
C GLU A 209 1.02 -7.18 -10.30
N ALA A 210 1.04 -7.65 -11.54
CA ALA A 210 2.20 -8.34 -12.11
C ALA A 210 3.43 -7.44 -12.17
N THR A 211 3.25 -6.14 -12.42
CA THR A 211 4.35 -5.17 -12.41
C THR A 211 4.89 -4.97 -11.00
N VAL A 212 4.03 -4.89 -9.99
CA VAL A 212 4.44 -4.84 -8.58
C VAL A 212 5.27 -6.07 -8.19
N LEU A 213 4.83 -7.28 -8.56
CA LEU A 213 5.56 -8.52 -8.25
C LEU A 213 6.95 -8.54 -8.91
N ARG A 214 7.08 -8.03 -10.16
CA ARG A 214 8.38 -7.87 -10.82
C ARG A 214 9.30 -6.92 -10.07
N THR A 215 8.77 -5.79 -9.61
CA THR A 215 9.54 -4.83 -8.81
C THR A 215 10.04 -5.44 -7.50
N VAL A 216 9.20 -6.23 -6.83
CA VAL A 216 9.61 -6.95 -5.60
C VAL A 216 10.75 -7.93 -5.91
N ARG A 217 10.66 -8.70 -7.00
CA ARG A 217 11.73 -9.62 -7.42
C ARG A 217 13.05 -8.89 -7.69
N ALA A 218 12.99 -7.77 -8.42
CA ALA A 218 14.17 -6.94 -8.67
C ALA A 218 14.81 -6.46 -7.37
N TRP A 219 14.00 -6.05 -6.39
CA TRP A 219 14.50 -5.64 -5.07
C TRP A 219 15.04 -6.80 -4.23
N CYS A 220 14.63 -8.03 -4.48
CA CYS A 220 15.22 -9.23 -3.89
C CYS A 220 16.56 -9.67 -4.55
N GLY A 221 17.08 -8.88 -5.48
CA GLY A 221 18.31 -9.22 -6.22
C GLY A 221 18.12 -10.31 -7.28
N GLU A 222 16.88 -10.72 -7.55
CA GLU A 222 16.60 -11.58 -8.72
C GLU A 222 16.66 -10.72 -9.99
N ASP A 223 17.84 -10.38 -10.43
CA ASP A 223 18.03 -9.81 -11.76
C ASP A 223 17.82 -10.92 -12.81
N LYS A 224 16.57 -11.17 -13.09
CA LYS A 224 16.10 -12.07 -14.13
C LYS A 224 15.67 -11.29 -15.36
N SER A 225 16.28 -10.15 -15.62
CA SER A 225 16.02 -9.43 -16.88
C SER A 225 16.21 -10.36 -18.08
N GLU A 226 17.28 -11.14 -18.12
CA GLU A 226 17.53 -12.12 -19.17
C GLU A 226 16.46 -13.22 -19.23
N ARG A 227 16.13 -13.85 -18.10
CA ARG A 227 15.15 -14.95 -18.06
C ARG A 227 13.71 -14.48 -18.25
N TYR A 228 13.41 -13.26 -17.81
CA TYR A 228 12.11 -12.65 -18.02
C TYR A 228 11.95 -12.18 -19.48
N ASP A 229 12.97 -11.55 -20.05
CA ASP A 229 12.99 -11.16 -21.46
C ASP A 229 12.91 -12.39 -22.36
N GLU A 230 13.56 -13.50 -21.98
CA GLU A 230 13.44 -14.79 -22.65
C GLU A 230 12.01 -15.36 -22.55
N LEU A 231 11.37 -15.30 -21.37
CA LEU A 231 9.98 -15.73 -21.20
C LEU A 231 8.99 -14.83 -21.94
N VAL A 232 9.21 -13.53 -21.96
CA VAL A 232 8.40 -12.58 -22.75
C VAL A 232 8.57 -12.84 -24.23
N ALA A 233 9.81 -13.08 -24.70
CA ALA A 233 10.11 -13.43 -26.07
C ALA A 233 9.48 -14.78 -26.47
N LEU A 234 9.57 -15.80 -25.61
CA LEU A 234 8.91 -17.10 -25.82
C LEU A 234 7.38 -16.98 -25.85
N ARG A 235 6.77 -16.18 -24.98
CA ARG A 235 5.31 -15.92 -25.02
C ARG A 235 4.90 -15.21 -26.30
N ALA A 236 5.65 -14.18 -26.71
CA ALA A 236 5.40 -13.49 -27.97
C ALA A 236 5.51 -14.45 -29.18
N GLU A 237 6.50 -15.35 -29.14
CA GLU A 237 6.68 -16.36 -30.18
C GLU A 237 5.54 -17.40 -30.21
N VAL A 238 5.07 -17.86 -29.04
CA VAL A 238 3.90 -18.75 -28.94
C VAL A 238 2.64 -18.09 -29.51
N ILE A 239 2.40 -16.81 -29.21
CA ILE A 239 1.30 -16.04 -29.77
C ILE A 239 1.44 -15.90 -31.30
N ARG A 240 2.65 -15.62 -31.78
CA ARG A 240 2.95 -15.51 -33.20
C ARG A 240 2.70 -16.84 -33.93
N LEU A 241 3.16 -17.95 -33.37
CA LEU A 241 2.95 -19.29 -33.93
C LEU A 241 1.45 -19.67 -33.87
N GLY A 242 0.73 -19.34 -32.82
CA GLY A 242 -0.72 -19.52 -32.73
C GLY A 242 -1.46 -18.80 -33.85
N LYS A 243 -1.12 -17.53 -34.14
CA LYS A 243 -1.70 -16.77 -35.25
C LYS A 243 -1.37 -17.35 -36.62
N LEU A 244 -0.18 -17.93 -36.78
CA LEU A 244 0.20 -18.62 -38.04
C LEU A 244 -0.59 -19.92 -38.24
N VAL A 245 -0.76 -20.70 -37.17
CA VAL A 245 -1.58 -21.91 -37.20
C VAL A 245 -3.02 -21.58 -37.55
N GLU A 246 -3.58 -20.55 -36.92
CA GLU A 246 -4.96 -20.08 -37.19
C GLU A 246 -5.15 -19.69 -38.66
N ARG A 247 -4.23 -18.91 -39.24
CA ARG A 247 -4.25 -18.56 -40.66
C ARG A 247 -4.15 -19.79 -41.54
N ALA A 248 -3.27 -20.75 -41.20
CA ALA A 248 -3.11 -21.98 -41.95
C ALA A 248 -4.41 -22.82 -41.92
N VAL A 249 -5.03 -22.96 -40.74
CA VAL A 249 -6.28 -23.68 -40.56
C VAL A 249 -7.41 -23.03 -41.37
N THR A 250 -7.54 -21.70 -41.30
CA THR A 250 -8.53 -20.96 -42.10
C THR A 250 -8.31 -21.16 -43.60
N THR A 251 -7.05 -21.04 -44.07
CA THR A 251 -6.72 -21.25 -45.47
C THR A 251 -7.02 -22.69 -45.94
N LEU A 252 -6.80 -23.68 -45.09
CA LEU A 252 -7.14 -25.08 -45.39
C LEU A 252 -8.67 -25.27 -45.50
N ARG A 253 -9.46 -24.65 -44.66
CA ARG A 253 -10.94 -24.67 -44.73
C ARG A 253 -11.44 -24.03 -46.02
N ASP A 254 -10.92 -22.85 -46.34
CA ASP A 254 -11.30 -22.12 -47.54
C ASP A 254 -10.98 -22.88 -48.82
N ARG A 255 -9.95 -23.73 -48.81
CA ARG A 255 -9.57 -24.59 -49.90
C ARG A 255 -10.26 -25.96 -49.91
N GLY A 256 -11.22 -26.19 -49.05
CA GLY A 256 -12.00 -27.43 -48.97
C GLY A 256 -11.32 -28.57 -48.19
N HIS A 257 -10.23 -28.28 -47.47
CA HIS A 257 -9.51 -29.28 -46.67
C HIS A 257 -9.96 -29.30 -45.21
N GLY A 258 -11.28 -29.18 -44.95
CA GLY A 258 -11.85 -29.05 -43.61
C GLY A 258 -11.50 -30.18 -42.64
N PHE A 259 -11.33 -31.41 -43.12
CA PHE A 259 -10.91 -32.56 -42.30
C PHE A 259 -9.50 -32.37 -41.74
N ILE A 260 -8.54 -31.93 -42.59
CA ILE A 260 -7.17 -31.66 -42.16
C ILE A 260 -7.13 -30.51 -41.13
N ALA A 261 -7.86 -29.46 -41.40
CA ALA A 261 -8.00 -28.32 -40.49
C ALA A 261 -8.49 -28.76 -39.07
N SER A 262 -9.55 -29.57 -39.02
CA SER A 262 -10.10 -30.09 -37.77
C SER A 262 -9.15 -31.06 -37.03
N THR A 263 -8.32 -31.79 -37.77
CA THR A 263 -7.31 -32.67 -37.18
C THR A 263 -6.19 -31.86 -36.49
N ILE A 264 -5.70 -30.82 -37.17
CA ILE A 264 -4.68 -29.92 -36.60
C ILE A 264 -5.21 -29.23 -35.31
N GLU A 265 -6.44 -28.75 -35.33
CA GLU A 265 -7.07 -28.12 -34.12
C GLU A 265 -7.15 -29.11 -32.96
N ARG A 266 -7.55 -30.32 -33.21
CA ARG A 266 -7.68 -31.37 -32.18
C ARG A 266 -6.32 -31.80 -31.61
N GLU A 267 -5.31 -31.98 -32.45
CA GLU A 267 -3.96 -32.42 -32.03
C GLU A 267 -3.21 -31.33 -31.25
N LEU A 268 -3.38 -30.07 -31.61
CA LEU A 268 -2.74 -28.98 -30.90
C LEU A 268 -3.46 -28.65 -29.58
N GLY A 269 -4.66 -29.21 -29.30
CA GLY A 269 -5.43 -28.94 -28.09
C GLY A 269 -5.77 -27.45 -27.91
N VAL A 270 -5.58 -26.68 -28.97
CA VAL A 270 -5.67 -25.22 -28.94
C VAL A 270 -7.00 -24.81 -29.52
N HIS A 271 -7.94 -24.42 -28.67
CA HIS A 271 -8.97 -23.49 -29.08
C HIS A 271 -8.27 -22.16 -29.36
N ILE A 272 -7.87 -21.93 -30.61
CA ILE A 272 -7.09 -20.76 -31.06
C ILE A 272 -7.81 -19.45 -30.73
N SER A 273 -9.14 -19.47 -30.59
CA SER A 273 -9.96 -18.34 -30.11
C SER A 273 -9.69 -17.90 -28.65
N SER A 274 -8.89 -18.65 -27.89
CA SER A 274 -8.54 -18.31 -26.51
C SER A 274 -7.20 -17.59 -26.35
N LEU A 275 -6.42 -17.49 -27.43
CA LEU A 275 -5.07 -16.90 -27.38
C LEU A 275 -5.02 -15.40 -27.74
N ASP A 276 -6.07 -14.86 -28.36
CA ASP A 276 -6.09 -13.44 -28.77
C ASP A 276 -7.38 -12.75 -28.33
N PRO A 277 -7.33 -11.87 -27.30
CA PRO A 277 -8.49 -11.07 -26.87
C PRO A 277 -8.94 -10.03 -27.91
N ASP A 278 -8.13 -9.74 -28.95
CA ASP A 278 -8.44 -8.72 -29.96
C ASP A 278 -9.20 -9.28 -31.21
N VAL A 279 -9.36 -10.58 -31.34
CA VAL A 279 -10.05 -11.22 -32.50
C VAL A 279 -11.59 -11.25 -32.36
N ARG A 280 -12.16 -10.75 -31.25
CA ARG A 280 -13.61 -10.57 -31.11
C ARG A 280 -14.02 -9.13 -31.43
N ARG A 281 -13.96 -8.75 -32.70
CA ARG A 281 -14.74 -7.65 -33.28
C ARG A 281 -15.46 -8.10 -34.53
#